data_10c813445070d3e622a921e2928b728b
#
_entry.id   10c813445070d3e622a921e2928b728b
#
_cell.length_a   1.000
_cell.length_b   1.000
_cell.length_c   1.000
_cell.angle_alpha   90.00
_cell.angle_beta   90.00
_cell.angle_gamma   90.00
#
_symmetry.space_group_name_H-M   'P 1'
#
loop_
_entity.id
_entity.type
_entity.pdbx_description
1 polymer ?
#
loop_
_entity_poly.entity_id
_entity_poly.type
_entity_poly.pdbx_seq_one_letter_code
_entity_poly.pdbx_strand_id
1 'polypeptide(L)'
;MDMLLQVGYLITAILFILGVMRLRSPATAKSGNLVAASGMAVAFIVTLIRYHSFSWLWIGLALVLGAVAGGYAARKVRMTAMPQMVALFNGMGGGAAALVSIGELHSEWIHGVSSAAASITALLTVLIGSISFTGSLLAFSKLQEWVRGRPVTFPGQKIVNAVLLVIVLIFGIDMIVSGGIHALPLLVLYILLSALAGLLLVLPIGGADMPVVISLLNALTGLAAAATGFLLSNNVLIIAGALVGASGTILTQQMSRAMNRPIHNIVFGAFGQVAPGAAGVEASGGGVVQSATVDDVATMLAYSRSVVIVPGYGLAVARAQQEVRQLTEKLSERGVTVRFGIHPVAGRMPGHMNVLLAEAEVPYDQLYEMDAINPQFPQTDVVLVIGANDVTNPAARNQPSSPLYGMPILNVDQAKRVVVLKRGMSPGFAGIDNPLYTNPKTSMLFGDAKASLDHVIRALDEV
;
A
#
# COMPACT_ATOMS: atom_id res chain seq x y z
N MET A 1 5.80 -39.96 -14.31
CA MET A 1 6.42 -38.79 -13.61
C MET A 1 5.65 -37.50 -13.89
N ASP A 2 5.35 -37.19 -15.15
CA ASP A 2 4.69 -35.92 -15.53
C ASP A 2 3.28 -35.71 -14.91
N MET A 3 2.49 -36.77 -14.78
CA MET A 3 1.17 -36.71 -14.14
C MET A 3 1.25 -36.32 -12.64
N LEU A 4 2.22 -36.85 -11.89
CA LEU A 4 2.45 -36.51 -10.50
C LEU A 4 2.89 -35.04 -10.34
N LEU A 5 3.75 -34.55 -11.24
CA LEU A 5 4.20 -33.15 -11.25
C LEU A 5 3.03 -32.20 -11.57
N GLN A 6 2.18 -32.55 -12.52
CA GLN A 6 0.99 -31.78 -12.85
C GLN A 6 0.00 -31.74 -11.68
N VAL A 7 -0.21 -32.86 -10.98
CA VAL A 7 -1.03 -32.90 -9.76
C VAL A 7 -0.41 -32.02 -8.65
N GLY A 8 0.91 -32.07 -8.46
CA GLY A 8 1.60 -31.18 -7.53
C GLY A 8 1.42 -29.69 -7.83
N TYR A 9 1.49 -29.31 -9.09
CA TYR A 9 1.22 -27.94 -9.52
C TYR A 9 -0.24 -27.55 -9.33
N LEU A 10 -1.19 -28.46 -9.57
CA LEU A 10 -2.61 -28.23 -9.33
C LEU A 10 -2.88 -28.02 -7.83
N ILE A 11 -2.31 -28.84 -6.96
CA ILE A 11 -2.39 -28.67 -5.49
C ILE A 11 -1.86 -27.32 -5.08
N THR A 12 -0.70 -26.90 -5.61
CA THR A 12 -0.12 -25.60 -5.34
C THR A 12 -1.06 -24.47 -5.74
N ALA A 13 -1.67 -24.55 -6.93
CA ALA A 13 -2.62 -23.55 -7.40
C ALA A 13 -3.84 -23.44 -6.48
N ILE A 14 -4.40 -24.58 -6.07
CA ILE A 14 -5.52 -24.64 -5.13
C ILE A 14 -5.13 -24.00 -3.78
N LEU A 15 -3.96 -24.31 -3.26
CA LEU A 15 -3.47 -23.75 -2.00
C LEU A 15 -3.28 -22.23 -2.10
N PHE A 16 -2.78 -21.71 -3.21
CA PHE A 16 -2.69 -20.26 -3.42
C PHE A 16 -4.05 -19.59 -3.48
N ILE A 17 -5.00 -20.15 -4.24
CA ILE A 17 -6.36 -19.62 -4.31
C ILE A 17 -7.03 -19.62 -2.93
N LEU A 18 -6.96 -20.73 -2.19
CA LEU A 18 -7.50 -20.83 -0.84
C LEU A 18 -6.79 -19.88 0.14
N GLY A 19 -5.46 -19.72 0.01
CA GLY A 19 -4.70 -18.76 0.77
C GLY A 19 -5.19 -17.34 0.57
N VAL A 20 -5.29 -16.89 -0.70
CA VAL A 20 -5.80 -15.55 -1.06
C VAL A 20 -7.25 -15.35 -0.60
N MET A 21 -8.11 -16.36 -0.74
CA MET A 21 -9.49 -16.28 -0.26
C MET A 21 -9.56 -16.05 1.27
N ARG A 22 -8.68 -16.68 2.04
CA ARG A 22 -8.62 -16.50 3.50
C ARG A 22 -8.00 -15.19 3.94
N LEU A 23 -7.20 -14.54 3.08
CA LEU A 23 -6.67 -13.19 3.33
C LEU A 23 -7.72 -12.08 3.28
N ARG A 24 -8.94 -12.37 2.81
CA ARG A 24 -10.04 -11.39 2.72
C ARG A 24 -10.53 -10.87 4.08
N SER A 25 -10.33 -11.64 5.14
CA SER A 25 -10.75 -11.27 6.49
C SER A 25 -9.56 -11.30 7.44
N PRO A 26 -9.40 -10.28 8.31
CA PRO A 26 -8.35 -10.27 9.33
C PRO A 26 -8.39 -11.51 10.23
N ALA A 27 -9.58 -12.01 10.57
CA ALA A 27 -9.76 -13.20 11.40
C ALA A 27 -9.16 -14.48 10.78
N THR A 28 -9.17 -14.59 9.46
CA THR A 28 -8.67 -15.76 8.72
C THR A 28 -7.30 -15.54 8.07
N ALA A 29 -6.78 -14.30 8.07
CA ALA A 29 -5.55 -13.92 7.36
C ALA A 29 -4.33 -14.75 7.80
N LYS A 30 -4.16 -15.00 9.11
CA LYS A 30 -3.05 -15.82 9.64
C LYS A 30 -3.08 -17.23 9.07
N SER A 31 -4.26 -17.87 9.02
CA SER A 31 -4.41 -19.21 8.43
C SER A 31 -4.24 -19.17 6.91
N GLY A 32 -4.68 -18.09 6.25
CA GLY A 32 -4.47 -17.85 4.82
C GLY A 32 -2.98 -17.82 4.45
N ASN A 33 -2.17 -17.11 5.23
CA ASN A 33 -0.72 -17.08 5.06
C ASN A 33 -0.07 -18.47 5.21
N LEU A 34 -0.52 -19.27 6.17
CA LEU A 34 0.00 -20.63 6.35
C LEU A 34 -0.36 -21.54 5.16
N VAL A 35 -1.58 -21.42 4.63
CA VAL A 35 -2.02 -22.15 3.44
C VAL A 35 -1.21 -21.73 2.21
N ALA A 36 -0.99 -20.43 2.00
CA ALA A 36 -0.16 -19.94 0.91
C ALA A 36 1.30 -20.38 1.04
N ALA A 37 1.87 -20.36 2.26
CA ALA A 37 3.22 -20.84 2.53
C ALA A 37 3.37 -22.35 2.25
N SER A 38 2.36 -23.16 2.60
CA SER A 38 2.34 -24.60 2.25
C SER A 38 2.30 -24.78 0.72
N GLY A 39 1.50 -23.98 0.00
CA GLY A 39 1.50 -23.97 -1.45
C GLY A 39 2.87 -23.63 -2.04
N MET A 40 3.57 -22.65 -1.48
CA MET A 40 4.94 -22.30 -1.88
C MET A 40 5.91 -23.47 -1.67
N ALA A 41 5.83 -24.15 -0.52
CA ALA A 41 6.69 -25.30 -0.23
C ALA A 41 6.45 -26.44 -1.23
N VAL A 42 5.19 -26.74 -1.54
CA VAL A 42 4.84 -27.75 -2.57
C VAL A 42 5.37 -27.35 -3.93
N ALA A 43 5.17 -26.08 -4.36
CA ALA A 43 5.69 -25.57 -5.62
C ALA A 43 7.20 -25.74 -5.73
N PHE A 44 7.93 -25.39 -4.67
CA PHE A 44 9.38 -25.51 -4.61
C PHE A 44 9.84 -26.98 -4.76
N ILE A 45 9.24 -27.89 -4.00
CA ILE A 45 9.56 -29.32 -4.06
C ILE A 45 9.27 -29.90 -5.45
N VAL A 46 8.10 -29.61 -6.02
CA VAL A 46 7.70 -30.08 -7.36
C VAL A 46 8.66 -29.53 -8.43
N THR A 47 9.07 -28.28 -8.31
CA THR A 47 10.05 -27.69 -9.24
C THR A 47 11.41 -28.34 -9.14
N LEU A 48 11.90 -28.64 -7.92
CA LEU A 48 13.16 -29.36 -7.74
C LEU A 48 13.11 -30.77 -8.31
N ILE A 49 11.98 -31.47 -8.22
CA ILE A 49 11.81 -32.80 -8.80
C ILE A 49 11.77 -32.74 -10.33
N ARG A 50 11.18 -31.69 -10.90
CA ARG A 50 11.05 -31.53 -12.37
C ARG A 50 12.38 -31.30 -13.06
N TYR A 51 13.26 -30.51 -12.44
CA TYR A 51 14.53 -30.11 -13.04
C TYR A 51 15.69 -30.80 -12.34
N HIS A 52 16.36 -31.76 -13.04
CA HIS A 52 17.41 -32.60 -12.45
C HIS A 52 18.83 -32.04 -12.51
N SER A 53 19.09 -30.99 -13.29
CA SER A 53 20.43 -30.44 -13.49
C SER A 53 20.64 -29.13 -12.72
N PHE A 54 20.73 -29.24 -11.39
CA PHE A 54 20.96 -28.09 -10.55
C PHE A 54 22.35 -28.08 -9.94
N SER A 55 22.90 -26.88 -9.81
CA SER A 55 23.96 -26.64 -8.83
C SER A 55 23.34 -26.46 -7.44
N TRP A 56 23.22 -27.54 -6.70
CA TRP A 56 22.68 -27.58 -5.33
C TRP A 56 23.32 -26.56 -4.40
N LEU A 57 24.61 -26.26 -4.63
CA LEU A 57 25.33 -25.23 -3.87
C LEU A 57 24.71 -23.85 -4.01
N TRP A 58 24.43 -23.41 -5.23
CA TRP A 58 23.86 -22.08 -5.48
C TRP A 58 22.41 -21.98 -5.01
N ILE A 59 21.63 -23.05 -5.18
CA ILE A 59 20.25 -23.11 -4.65
C ILE A 59 20.26 -23.03 -3.13
N GLY A 60 21.11 -23.83 -2.47
CA GLY A 60 21.25 -23.82 -1.01
C GLY A 60 21.71 -22.45 -0.47
N LEU A 61 22.71 -21.84 -1.11
CA LEU A 61 23.17 -20.48 -0.78
C LEU A 61 22.04 -19.43 -0.94
N ALA A 62 21.34 -19.43 -2.07
CA ALA A 62 20.25 -18.48 -2.31
C ALA A 62 19.12 -18.65 -1.30
N LEU A 63 18.77 -19.90 -0.97
CA LEU A 63 17.73 -20.23 -0.01
C LEU A 63 18.11 -19.79 1.42
N VAL A 64 19.35 -20.05 1.84
CA VAL A 64 19.85 -19.60 3.16
C VAL A 64 19.90 -18.09 3.24
N LEU A 65 20.45 -17.41 2.22
CA LEU A 65 20.53 -15.95 2.20
C LEU A 65 19.13 -15.32 2.20
N GLY A 66 18.21 -15.84 1.38
CA GLY A 66 16.83 -15.35 1.34
C GLY A 66 16.08 -15.60 2.65
N ALA A 67 16.22 -16.80 3.24
CA ALA A 67 15.58 -17.13 4.52
C ALA A 67 16.12 -16.29 5.69
N VAL A 68 17.44 -16.07 5.76
CA VAL A 68 18.07 -15.26 6.81
C VAL A 68 17.65 -13.80 6.64
N ALA A 69 17.79 -13.23 5.44
CA ALA A 69 17.43 -11.83 5.17
C ALA A 69 15.94 -11.57 5.37
N GLY A 70 15.09 -12.42 4.78
CA GLY A 70 13.63 -12.30 4.88
C GLY A 70 13.13 -12.55 6.30
N GLY A 71 13.64 -13.61 6.97
CA GLY A 71 13.26 -13.94 8.34
C GLY A 71 13.72 -12.88 9.36
N TYR A 72 14.92 -12.31 9.18
CA TYR A 72 15.37 -11.19 10.00
C TYR A 72 14.49 -9.95 9.80
N ALA A 73 14.25 -9.59 8.55
CA ALA A 73 13.39 -8.46 8.21
C ALA A 73 11.98 -8.63 8.79
N ALA A 74 11.35 -9.79 8.57
CA ALA A 74 9.99 -10.07 9.06
C ALA A 74 9.85 -9.97 10.60
N ARG A 75 10.90 -10.28 11.36
CA ARG A 75 10.89 -10.20 12.83
C ARG A 75 11.24 -8.82 13.38
N LYS A 76 12.03 -8.05 12.66
CA LYS A 76 12.55 -6.75 13.13
C LYS A 76 11.73 -5.55 12.66
N VAL A 77 10.94 -5.72 11.61
CA VAL A 77 10.15 -4.62 11.05
C VAL A 77 9.05 -4.23 12.01
N ARG A 78 8.98 -2.93 12.27
CA ARG A 78 7.89 -2.32 13.02
C ARG A 78 6.65 -2.21 12.15
N MET A 79 5.45 -2.31 12.73
CA MET A 79 4.19 -2.16 11.99
C MET A 79 4.11 -0.82 11.23
N THR A 80 4.64 0.25 11.80
CA THR A 80 4.75 1.56 11.14
C THR A 80 5.63 1.57 9.89
N ALA A 81 6.53 0.59 9.74
CA ALA A 81 7.42 0.41 8.59
C ALA A 81 6.95 -0.69 7.61
N MET A 82 5.75 -1.24 7.80
CA MET A 82 5.20 -2.25 6.89
C MET A 82 5.09 -1.76 5.43
N PRO A 83 4.64 -0.52 5.14
CA PRO A 83 4.59 -0.03 3.76
C PRO A 83 5.94 -0.07 3.05
N GLN A 84 7.02 0.28 3.77
CA GLN A 84 8.39 0.23 3.27
C GLN A 84 8.79 -1.20 2.93
N MET A 85 8.49 -2.15 3.81
CA MET A 85 8.81 -3.56 3.59
C MET A 85 8.04 -4.15 2.41
N VAL A 86 6.75 -3.83 2.30
CA VAL A 86 5.94 -4.25 1.15
C VAL A 86 6.53 -3.73 -0.15
N ALA A 87 6.93 -2.45 -0.20
CA ALA A 87 7.58 -1.88 -1.38
C ALA A 87 8.90 -2.59 -1.71
N LEU A 88 9.75 -2.85 -0.70
CA LEU A 88 11.03 -3.52 -0.89
C LEU A 88 10.86 -4.94 -1.44
N PHE A 89 10.01 -5.75 -0.80
CA PHE A 89 9.79 -7.14 -1.23
C PHE A 89 9.10 -7.21 -2.60
N ASN A 90 8.19 -6.28 -2.89
CA ASN A 90 7.62 -6.17 -4.23
C ASN A 90 8.70 -5.91 -5.29
N GLY A 91 9.60 -4.97 -5.01
CA GLY A 91 10.74 -4.69 -5.89
C GLY A 91 11.61 -5.93 -6.12
N MET A 92 11.97 -6.65 -5.04
CA MET A 92 12.75 -7.88 -5.17
C MET A 92 12.06 -8.93 -6.05
N GLY A 93 10.73 -9.06 -5.96
CA GLY A 93 9.94 -9.93 -6.83
C GLY A 93 10.01 -9.53 -8.31
N GLY A 94 9.84 -8.24 -8.61
CA GLY A 94 9.99 -7.71 -9.97
C GLY A 94 11.40 -7.88 -10.53
N GLY A 95 12.41 -7.59 -9.71
CA GLY A 95 13.81 -7.80 -10.07
C GLY A 95 14.16 -9.27 -10.33
N ALA A 96 13.63 -10.19 -9.52
CA ALA A 96 13.82 -11.63 -9.72
C ALA A 96 13.20 -12.09 -11.06
N ALA A 97 11.98 -11.65 -11.40
CA ALA A 97 11.33 -11.96 -12.67
C ALA A 97 12.16 -11.44 -13.87
N ALA A 98 12.66 -10.20 -13.77
CA ALA A 98 13.54 -9.64 -14.80
C ALA A 98 14.84 -10.44 -14.98
N LEU A 99 15.53 -10.79 -13.87
CA LEU A 99 16.79 -11.53 -13.93
C LEU A 99 16.61 -12.94 -14.50
N VAL A 100 15.55 -13.65 -14.13
CA VAL A 100 15.24 -14.98 -14.70
C VAL A 100 15.00 -14.84 -16.21
N SER A 101 14.24 -13.84 -16.63
CA SER A 101 13.95 -13.64 -18.05
C SER A 101 15.17 -13.20 -18.86
N ILE A 102 16.09 -12.45 -18.26
CA ILE A 102 17.40 -12.12 -18.87
C ILE A 102 18.22 -13.38 -19.08
N GLY A 103 18.29 -14.26 -18.07
CA GLY A 103 19.03 -15.51 -18.12
C GLY A 103 18.51 -16.44 -19.22
N GLU A 104 17.19 -16.58 -19.32
CA GLU A 104 16.53 -17.41 -20.33
C GLU A 104 16.75 -16.86 -21.74
N LEU A 105 16.53 -15.56 -21.93
CA LEU A 105 16.76 -14.88 -23.21
C LEU A 105 18.21 -15.03 -23.69
N HIS A 106 19.17 -14.86 -22.77
CA HIS A 106 20.58 -15.04 -23.09
C HIS A 106 20.91 -16.50 -23.47
N SER A 107 20.34 -17.45 -22.75
CA SER A 107 20.47 -18.88 -23.04
C SER A 107 19.91 -19.23 -24.42
N GLU A 108 18.71 -18.75 -24.77
CA GLU A 108 18.09 -18.96 -26.08
C GLU A 108 18.98 -18.40 -27.23
N TRP A 109 19.56 -17.22 -27.04
CA TRP A 109 20.43 -16.62 -28.08
C TRP A 109 21.73 -17.38 -28.26
N ILE A 110 22.36 -17.87 -27.19
CA ILE A 110 23.59 -18.69 -27.32
C ILE A 110 23.31 -19.99 -28.04
N HIS A 111 22.17 -20.62 -27.77
CA HIS A 111 21.86 -21.92 -28.38
C HIS A 111 21.15 -21.82 -29.73
N GLY A 112 20.86 -20.61 -30.24
CA GLY A 112 20.21 -20.37 -31.52
C GLY A 112 18.77 -20.89 -31.64
N VAL A 113 18.08 -21.08 -30.50
CA VAL A 113 16.74 -21.68 -30.42
C VAL A 113 15.66 -20.62 -30.08
N SER A 114 15.93 -19.35 -30.39
CA SER A 114 15.03 -18.24 -30.05
C SER A 114 13.75 -18.29 -30.89
N SER A 115 12.58 -18.34 -30.20
CA SER A 115 11.30 -18.07 -30.83
C SER A 115 10.90 -16.61 -30.61
N ALA A 116 10.27 -15.98 -31.62
CA ALA A 116 9.80 -14.60 -31.48
C ALA A 116 8.86 -14.42 -30.27
N ALA A 117 8.01 -15.42 -29.99
CA ALA A 117 7.10 -15.39 -28.84
C ALA A 117 7.85 -15.40 -27.50
N ALA A 118 8.88 -16.24 -27.36
CA ALA A 118 9.70 -16.29 -26.16
C ALA A 118 10.48 -14.99 -25.96
N SER A 119 11.12 -14.46 -27.02
CA SER A 119 11.84 -13.19 -26.97
C SER A 119 10.94 -12.01 -26.61
N ILE A 120 9.74 -11.91 -27.18
CA ILE A 120 8.74 -10.88 -26.82
C ILE A 120 8.37 -11.00 -25.33
N THR A 121 8.06 -12.21 -24.88
CA THR A 121 7.67 -12.46 -23.49
C THR A 121 8.79 -12.11 -22.52
N ALA A 122 10.03 -12.53 -22.85
CA ALA A 122 11.21 -12.24 -22.03
C ALA A 122 11.48 -10.73 -21.94
N LEU A 123 11.49 -10.02 -23.07
CA LEU A 123 11.73 -8.57 -23.10
C LEU A 123 10.64 -7.78 -22.38
N LEU A 124 9.36 -8.15 -22.55
CA LEU A 124 8.27 -7.55 -21.78
C LEU A 124 8.44 -7.79 -20.28
N THR A 125 8.86 -8.99 -19.89
CA THR A 125 9.12 -9.30 -18.48
C THR A 125 10.29 -8.50 -17.94
N VAL A 126 11.36 -8.34 -18.70
CA VAL A 126 12.50 -7.49 -18.30
C VAL A 126 12.08 -6.04 -18.14
N LEU A 127 11.28 -5.52 -19.07
CA LEU A 127 10.75 -4.15 -18.98
C LEU A 127 9.89 -3.95 -17.71
N ILE A 128 8.85 -4.76 -17.58
CA ILE A 128 7.88 -4.62 -16.46
C ILE A 128 8.56 -4.91 -15.12
N GLY A 129 9.39 -5.94 -15.05
CA GLY A 129 10.12 -6.32 -13.84
C GLY A 129 11.14 -5.26 -13.42
N SER A 130 11.87 -4.65 -14.36
CA SER A 130 12.81 -3.56 -14.09
C SER A 130 12.09 -2.29 -13.62
N ILE A 131 10.97 -1.92 -14.25
CA ILE A 131 10.12 -0.80 -13.82
C ILE A 131 9.60 -1.06 -12.39
N SER A 132 9.11 -2.26 -12.12
CA SER A 132 8.60 -2.61 -10.80
C SER A 132 9.72 -2.61 -9.75
N PHE A 133 10.90 -3.11 -10.07
CA PHE A 133 12.06 -3.13 -9.18
C PHE A 133 12.49 -1.72 -8.77
N THR A 134 12.86 -0.90 -9.74
CA THR A 134 13.40 0.44 -9.45
C THR A 134 12.32 1.40 -8.93
N GLY A 135 11.10 1.30 -9.43
CA GLY A 135 9.95 2.05 -8.93
C GLY A 135 9.65 1.72 -7.46
N SER A 136 9.70 0.44 -7.10
CA SER A 136 9.51 0.00 -5.71
C SER A 136 10.65 0.41 -4.78
N LEU A 137 11.90 0.38 -5.25
CA LEU A 137 13.03 0.90 -4.48
C LEU A 137 12.93 2.40 -4.24
N LEU A 138 12.48 3.17 -5.22
CA LEU A 138 12.24 4.59 -5.04
C LEU A 138 11.05 4.86 -4.11
N ALA A 139 9.97 4.09 -4.21
CA ALA A 139 8.85 4.16 -3.28
C ALA A 139 9.29 3.85 -1.84
N PHE A 140 10.06 2.79 -1.65
CA PHE A 140 10.70 2.47 -0.37
C PHE A 140 11.54 3.64 0.17
N SER A 141 12.42 4.22 -0.66
CA SER A 141 13.30 5.32 -0.27
C SER A 141 12.53 6.59 0.11
N LYS A 142 11.42 6.88 -0.58
CA LYS A 142 10.52 8.00 -0.22
C LYS A 142 9.76 7.75 1.08
N LEU A 143 9.31 6.51 1.31
CA LEU A 143 8.64 6.14 2.56
C LEU A 143 9.57 6.10 3.76
N GLN A 144 10.87 5.82 3.54
CA GLN A 144 11.94 5.90 4.55
C GLN A 144 12.44 7.33 4.77
N GLU A 145 11.94 8.30 3.99
CA GLU A 145 12.36 9.70 4.04
C GLU A 145 13.85 9.92 3.65
N TRP A 146 14.49 8.91 3.01
CA TRP A 146 15.84 9.07 2.42
C TRP A 146 15.81 9.99 1.20
N VAL A 147 14.69 9.95 0.48
CA VAL A 147 14.37 10.88 -0.61
C VAL A 147 13.15 11.68 -0.18
N ARG A 148 13.12 12.98 -0.53
CA ARG A 148 12.00 13.86 -0.20
C ARG A 148 10.67 13.23 -0.60
N GLY A 149 9.73 13.09 0.35
CA GLY A 149 8.41 12.53 0.13
C GLY A 149 7.49 13.42 -0.74
N ARG A 150 7.90 14.66 -1.03
CA ARG A 150 7.17 15.55 -1.95
C ARG A 150 7.39 15.13 -3.41
N PRO A 151 6.42 15.42 -4.30
CA PRO A 151 6.59 15.25 -5.73
C PRO A 151 7.84 15.96 -6.23
N VAL A 152 8.68 15.27 -6.99
CA VAL A 152 9.81 15.87 -7.70
C VAL A 152 9.46 15.87 -9.18
N THR A 153 9.21 17.05 -9.72
CA THR A 153 8.80 17.25 -11.12
C THR A 153 9.77 18.18 -11.83
N PHE A 154 9.91 18.00 -13.13
CA PHE A 154 10.68 18.86 -14.00
C PHE A 154 9.89 19.18 -15.29
N PRO A 155 10.16 20.33 -15.95
CA PRO A 155 9.49 20.69 -17.19
C PRO A 155 9.65 19.60 -18.26
N GLY A 156 8.56 19.24 -18.94
CA GLY A 156 8.60 18.24 -20.02
C GLY A 156 8.67 16.78 -19.55
N GLN A 157 8.56 16.46 -18.26
CA GLN A 157 8.68 15.12 -17.72
C GLN A 157 7.78 14.08 -18.42
N LYS A 158 6.55 14.43 -18.77
CA LYS A 158 5.63 13.55 -19.50
C LYS A 158 6.18 13.15 -20.87
N ILE A 159 6.77 14.13 -21.58
CA ILE A 159 7.38 13.90 -22.88
C ILE A 159 8.62 13.02 -22.74
N VAL A 160 9.47 13.31 -21.74
CA VAL A 160 10.67 12.51 -21.46
C VAL A 160 10.29 11.05 -21.16
N ASN A 161 9.28 10.81 -20.31
CA ASN A 161 8.82 9.47 -20.00
C ASN A 161 8.24 8.74 -21.22
N ALA A 162 7.47 9.43 -22.06
CA ALA A 162 6.91 8.86 -23.28
C ALA A 162 8.02 8.53 -24.29
N VAL A 163 8.96 9.43 -24.51
CA VAL A 163 10.10 9.23 -25.41
C VAL A 163 10.98 8.07 -24.91
N LEU A 164 11.25 8.01 -23.61
CA LEU A 164 12.01 6.91 -23.01
C LEU A 164 11.33 5.56 -23.25
N LEU A 165 10.02 5.48 -23.01
CA LEU A 165 9.28 4.24 -23.26
C LEU A 165 9.32 3.84 -24.74
N VAL A 166 9.16 4.80 -25.66
CA VAL A 166 9.26 4.54 -27.10
C VAL A 166 10.66 4.03 -27.47
N ILE A 167 11.73 4.62 -26.94
CA ILE A 167 13.11 4.17 -27.17
C ILE A 167 13.29 2.72 -26.67
N VAL A 168 12.81 2.41 -25.47
CA VAL A 168 12.88 1.05 -24.92
C VAL A 168 12.14 0.06 -25.82
N LEU A 169 10.95 0.41 -26.31
CA LEU A 169 10.19 -0.44 -27.22
C LEU A 169 10.92 -0.64 -28.57
N ILE A 170 11.53 0.40 -29.12
CA ILE A 170 12.32 0.30 -30.35
C ILE A 170 13.50 -0.66 -30.17
N PHE A 171 14.24 -0.55 -29.07
CA PHE A 171 15.33 -1.48 -28.77
C PHE A 171 14.85 -2.91 -28.55
N GLY A 172 13.68 -3.10 -27.92
CA GLY A 172 13.06 -4.40 -27.81
C GLY A 172 12.72 -5.02 -29.17
N ILE A 173 12.13 -4.24 -30.07
CA ILE A 173 11.82 -4.66 -31.44
C ILE A 173 13.09 -4.99 -32.21
N ASP A 174 14.13 -4.15 -32.13
CA ASP A 174 15.41 -4.38 -32.79
C ASP A 174 16.05 -5.70 -32.34
N MET A 175 16.06 -5.99 -31.04
CA MET A 175 16.57 -7.25 -30.49
C MET A 175 15.80 -8.48 -30.99
N ILE A 176 14.48 -8.36 -31.19
CA ILE A 176 13.67 -9.45 -31.73
C ILE A 176 14.00 -9.68 -33.23
N VAL A 177 14.08 -8.59 -33.98
CA VAL A 177 14.31 -8.66 -35.45
C VAL A 177 15.73 -9.09 -35.77
N SER A 178 16.74 -8.61 -35.04
CA SER A 178 18.15 -8.94 -35.22
C SER A 178 18.53 -10.34 -34.76
N GLY A 179 17.61 -11.06 -34.07
CA GLY A 179 17.89 -12.41 -33.59
C GLY A 179 19.05 -12.48 -32.59
N GLY A 180 19.41 -11.37 -31.97
CA GLY A 180 20.44 -11.34 -30.95
C GLY A 180 21.89 -11.12 -31.44
N ILE A 181 22.11 -10.77 -32.69
CA ILE A 181 23.47 -10.58 -33.24
C ILE A 181 24.30 -9.50 -32.51
N HIS A 182 23.63 -8.48 -31.91
CA HIS A 182 24.25 -7.45 -31.09
C HIS A 182 23.70 -7.44 -29.64
N ALA A 183 23.30 -8.61 -29.17
CA ALA A 183 22.40 -8.77 -28.04
C ALA A 183 22.90 -8.19 -26.73
N LEU A 184 24.15 -8.43 -26.33
CA LEU A 184 24.57 -8.13 -24.96
C LEU A 184 24.63 -6.63 -24.65
N PRO A 185 25.26 -5.76 -25.49
CA PRO A 185 25.27 -4.31 -25.21
C PRO A 185 23.87 -3.68 -25.26
N LEU A 186 23.04 -4.11 -26.24
CA LEU A 186 21.67 -3.64 -26.37
C LEU A 186 20.80 -4.11 -25.21
N LEU A 187 20.97 -5.34 -24.74
CA LEU A 187 20.26 -5.86 -23.56
C LEU A 187 20.61 -5.08 -22.30
N VAL A 188 21.89 -4.77 -22.06
CA VAL A 188 22.32 -3.93 -20.94
C VAL A 188 21.69 -2.54 -21.03
N LEU A 189 21.71 -1.93 -22.21
CA LEU A 189 21.08 -0.63 -22.43
C LEU A 189 19.56 -0.69 -22.22
N TYR A 190 18.91 -1.73 -22.73
CA TYR A 190 17.47 -1.97 -22.51
C TYR A 190 17.10 -2.07 -21.04
N ILE A 191 17.89 -2.81 -20.25
CA ILE A 191 17.71 -2.96 -18.80
C ILE A 191 17.88 -1.60 -18.10
N LEU A 192 18.93 -0.86 -18.43
CA LEU A 192 19.21 0.44 -17.82
C LEU A 192 18.11 1.47 -18.13
N LEU A 193 17.63 1.51 -19.38
CA LEU A 193 16.54 2.41 -19.76
C LEU A 193 15.20 1.99 -19.11
N SER A 194 14.93 0.69 -19.03
CA SER A 194 13.75 0.16 -18.33
C SER A 194 13.80 0.49 -16.83
N ALA A 195 14.96 0.36 -16.21
CA ALA A 195 15.17 0.74 -14.81
C ALA A 195 15.01 2.25 -14.60
N LEU A 196 15.51 3.07 -15.52
CA LEU A 196 15.32 4.52 -15.50
C LEU A 196 13.84 4.89 -15.67
N ALA A 197 13.10 4.19 -16.51
CA ALA A 197 11.65 4.40 -16.67
C ALA A 197 10.89 4.15 -15.36
N GLY A 198 11.26 3.13 -14.59
CA GLY A 198 10.67 2.89 -13.25
C GLY A 198 10.95 4.01 -12.25
N LEU A 199 12.18 4.54 -12.24
CA LEU A 199 12.51 5.70 -11.40
C LEU A 199 11.71 6.93 -11.80
N LEU A 200 11.68 7.25 -13.09
CA LEU A 200 10.97 8.44 -13.58
C LEU A 200 9.45 8.34 -13.46
N LEU A 201 8.90 7.12 -13.44
CA LEU A 201 7.48 6.89 -13.19
C LEU A 201 7.09 7.29 -11.75
N VAL A 202 7.89 6.89 -10.75
CA VAL A 202 7.57 7.07 -9.34
C VAL A 202 8.08 8.41 -8.78
N LEU A 203 9.06 9.04 -9.43
CA LEU A 203 9.67 10.29 -8.99
C LEU A 203 8.66 11.42 -8.76
N PRO A 204 7.68 11.67 -9.67
CA PRO A 204 6.71 12.77 -9.51
C PRO A 204 5.60 12.48 -8.51
N ILE A 205 5.54 11.29 -7.93
CA ILE A 205 4.44 10.87 -7.07
C ILE A 205 4.77 11.18 -5.62
N GLY A 206 3.84 11.84 -4.93
CA GLY A 206 3.97 12.20 -3.52
C GLY A 206 3.71 11.04 -2.55
N GLY A 207 4.14 11.19 -1.31
CA GLY A 207 3.99 10.18 -0.25
C GLY A 207 2.54 9.79 0.05
N ALA A 208 1.59 10.70 -0.15
CA ALA A 208 0.16 10.44 0.03
C ALA A 208 -0.38 9.40 -0.95
N ASP A 209 0.13 9.39 -2.18
CA ASP A 209 -0.32 8.49 -3.25
C ASP A 209 0.52 7.19 -3.32
N MET A 210 1.56 7.08 -2.48
CA MET A 210 2.41 5.88 -2.46
C MET A 210 1.64 4.58 -2.25
N PRO A 211 0.58 4.49 -1.45
CA PRO A 211 -0.21 3.26 -1.33
C PRO A 211 -0.78 2.78 -2.67
N VAL A 212 -1.29 3.69 -3.50
CA VAL A 212 -1.82 3.36 -4.84
C VAL A 212 -0.70 2.91 -5.77
N VAL A 213 0.45 3.61 -5.71
CA VAL A 213 1.63 3.28 -6.53
C VAL A 213 2.20 1.92 -6.18
N ILE A 214 2.33 1.61 -4.88
CA ILE A 214 2.81 0.29 -4.43
C ILE A 214 1.87 -0.81 -4.92
N SER A 215 0.56 -0.58 -4.85
CA SER A 215 -0.43 -1.54 -5.36
C SER A 215 -0.33 -1.73 -6.88
N LEU A 216 -0.12 -0.64 -7.64
CA LEU A 216 0.12 -0.69 -9.08
C LEU A 216 1.40 -1.44 -9.42
N LEU A 217 2.50 -1.13 -8.73
CA LEU A 217 3.78 -1.83 -8.91
C LEU A 217 3.66 -3.32 -8.54
N ASN A 218 2.84 -3.66 -7.54
CA ASN A 218 2.55 -5.05 -7.21
C ASN A 218 1.77 -5.75 -8.33
N ALA A 219 0.81 -5.08 -8.96
CA ALA A 219 0.12 -5.60 -10.14
C ALA A 219 1.10 -5.87 -11.29
N LEU A 220 2.02 -4.94 -11.55
CA LEU A 220 3.08 -5.11 -12.56
C LEU A 220 4.01 -6.27 -12.22
N THR A 221 4.41 -6.42 -10.96
CA THR A 221 5.21 -7.58 -10.50
C THR A 221 4.46 -8.89 -10.74
N GLY A 222 3.15 -8.93 -10.45
CA GLY A 222 2.32 -10.10 -10.75
C GLY A 222 2.27 -10.44 -12.24
N LEU A 223 2.12 -9.43 -13.10
CA LEU A 223 2.17 -9.61 -14.56
C LEU A 223 3.55 -10.10 -15.04
N ALA A 224 4.63 -9.54 -14.49
CA ALA A 224 5.99 -10.00 -14.78
C ALA A 224 6.19 -11.48 -14.39
N ALA A 225 5.71 -11.87 -13.19
CA ALA A 225 5.77 -13.26 -12.74
C ALA A 225 4.95 -14.20 -13.65
N ALA A 226 3.75 -13.80 -14.08
CA ALA A 226 2.94 -14.57 -15.01
C ALA A 226 3.65 -14.74 -16.37
N ALA A 227 4.23 -13.67 -16.90
CA ALA A 227 5.00 -13.69 -18.14
C ALA A 227 6.24 -14.59 -18.01
N THR A 228 6.99 -14.52 -16.90
CA THR A 228 8.06 -15.49 -16.59
C THR A 228 7.54 -16.92 -16.58
N GLY A 229 6.32 -17.14 -16.05
CA GLY A 229 5.69 -18.45 -16.06
C GLY A 229 5.42 -18.98 -17.47
N PHE A 230 5.00 -18.12 -18.41
CA PHE A 230 4.86 -18.49 -19.82
C PHE A 230 6.23 -18.82 -20.45
N LEU A 231 7.25 -18.01 -20.18
CA LEU A 231 8.60 -18.22 -20.69
C LEU A 231 9.17 -19.57 -20.23
N LEU A 232 8.99 -19.91 -18.95
CA LEU A 232 9.49 -21.16 -18.36
C LEU A 232 8.51 -22.34 -18.48
N SER A 233 7.37 -22.19 -19.17
CA SER A 233 6.30 -23.19 -19.23
C SER A 233 5.89 -23.70 -17.83
N ASN A 234 5.80 -22.79 -16.85
CA ASN A 234 5.49 -23.09 -15.47
C ASN A 234 4.10 -22.58 -15.09
N ASN A 235 3.13 -23.50 -15.07
CA ASN A 235 1.72 -23.18 -14.80
C ASN A 235 1.50 -22.54 -13.43
N VAL A 236 2.31 -22.87 -12.40
CA VAL A 236 2.18 -22.29 -11.07
C VAL A 236 2.53 -20.81 -11.08
N LEU A 237 3.60 -20.43 -11.76
CA LEU A 237 3.97 -19.02 -11.91
C LEU A 237 2.93 -18.25 -12.71
N ILE A 238 2.34 -18.86 -13.76
CA ILE A 238 1.26 -18.24 -14.54
C ILE A 238 0.06 -17.95 -13.62
N ILE A 239 -0.41 -18.96 -12.89
CA ILE A 239 -1.59 -18.84 -12.01
C ILE A 239 -1.32 -17.86 -10.87
N ALA A 240 -0.20 -18.01 -10.16
CA ALA A 240 0.15 -17.15 -9.05
C ALA A 240 0.35 -15.69 -9.50
N GLY A 241 1.08 -15.49 -10.61
CA GLY A 241 1.30 -14.18 -11.18
C GLY A 241 0.02 -13.51 -11.66
N ALA A 242 -0.86 -14.25 -12.32
CA ALA A 242 -2.17 -13.75 -12.76
C ALA A 242 -3.05 -13.36 -11.58
N LEU A 243 -3.10 -14.17 -10.50
CA LEU A 243 -3.84 -13.84 -9.28
C LEU A 243 -3.32 -12.57 -8.61
N VAL A 244 -2.00 -12.43 -8.48
CA VAL A 244 -1.38 -11.23 -7.89
C VAL A 244 -1.59 -10.01 -8.80
N GLY A 245 -1.41 -10.17 -10.11
CA GLY A 245 -1.65 -9.11 -11.09
C GLY A 245 -3.08 -8.60 -11.08
N ALA A 246 -4.06 -9.52 -11.07
CA ALA A 246 -5.47 -9.18 -11.01
C ALA A 246 -5.85 -8.52 -9.68
N SER A 247 -5.45 -9.11 -8.55
CA SER A 247 -5.76 -8.56 -7.22
C SER A 247 -5.11 -7.19 -7.01
N GLY A 248 -3.86 -7.01 -7.43
CA GLY A 248 -3.16 -5.73 -7.39
C GLY A 248 -3.84 -4.66 -8.25
N THR A 249 -4.34 -5.02 -9.43
CA THR A 249 -5.09 -4.10 -10.32
C THR A 249 -6.40 -3.67 -9.68
N ILE A 250 -7.17 -4.63 -9.14
CA ILE A 250 -8.44 -4.33 -8.45
C ILE A 250 -8.19 -3.43 -7.24
N LEU A 251 -7.18 -3.75 -6.43
CA LEU A 251 -6.82 -2.95 -5.26
C LEU A 251 -6.41 -1.52 -5.66
N THR A 252 -5.59 -1.38 -6.70
CA THR A 252 -5.21 -0.06 -7.25
C THR A 252 -6.43 0.75 -7.67
N GLN A 253 -7.40 0.12 -8.33
CA GLN A 253 -8.63 0.78 -8.75
C GLN A 253 -9.50 1.19 -7.55
N GLN A 254 -9.66 0.34 -6.56
CA GLN A 254 -10.43 0.64 -5.35
C GLN A 254 -9.79 1.79 -4.57
N MET A 255 -8.47 1.78 -4.41
CA MET A 255 -7.76 2.86 -3.73
C MET A 255 -7.82 4.18 -4.49
N SER A 256 -7.68 4.13 -5.80
CA SER A 256 -7.83 5.29 -6.68
C SER A 256 -9.23 5.93 -6.52
N ARG A 257 -10.28 5.11 -6.45
CA ARG A 257 -11.65 5.57 -6.18
C ARG A 257 -11.80 6.13 -4.77
N ALA A 258 -11.27 5.45 -3.75
CA ALA A 258 -11.32 5.91 -2.36
C ALA A 258 -10.60 7.25 -2.14
N MET A 259 -9.63 7.58 -3.00
CA MET A 259 -8.92 8.86 -3.00
C MET A 259 -9.54 9.89 -3.95
N ASN A 260 -10.59 9.52 -4.71
CA ASN A 260 -11.15 10.30 -5.82
C ASN A 260 -10.09 10.80 -6.81
N ARG A 261 -9.11 9.96 -7.10
CA ARG A 261 -8.00 10.26 -8.01
C ARG A 261 -7.89 9.19 -9.08
N PRO A 262 -8.26 9.47 -10.34
CA PRO A 262 -8.18 8.48 -11.39
C PRO A 262 -6.73 8.05 -11.63
N ILE A 263 -6.52 6.76 -11.89
CA ILE A 263 -5.19 6.13 -12.03
C ILE A 263 -4.33 6.86 -13.07
N HIS A 264 -4.94 7.33 -14.17
CA HIS A 264 -4.21 8.07 -15.21
C HIS A 264 -3.62 9.39 -14.68
N ASN A 265 -4.29 10.05 -13.72
CA ASN A 265 -3.73 11.23 -13.06
C ASN A 265 -2.59 10.89 -12.11
N ILE A 266 -2.60 9.70 -11.52
CA ILE A 266 -1.52 9.23 -10.64
C ILE A 266 -0.29 8.86 -11.48
N VAL A 267 -0.49 8.14 -12.59
CA VAL A 267 0.60 7.64 -13.44
C VAL A 267 1.16 8.71 -14.39
N PHE A 268 0.29 9.53 -14.97
CA PHE A 268 0.64 10.53 -16.00
C PHE A 268 0.48 11.97 -15.54
N GLY A 269 -0.16 12.20 -14.39
CA GLY A 269 -0.33 13.52 -13.80
C GLY A 269 0.91 13.91 -13.00
N ALA A 270 1.59 14.98 -13.39
CA ALA A 270 2.47 15.66 -12.45
C ALA A 270 1.61 16.22 -11.32
N PHE A 271 1.72 15.63 -10.13
CA PHE A 271 1.11 16.17 -8.92
C PHE A 271 1.70 17.54 -8.61
N GLY A 272 0.85 18.51 -8.34
CA GLY A 272 1.26 19.83 -7.92
C GLY A 272 0.96 20.94 -8.91
N GLN A 273 0.27 20.70 -10.00
CA GLN A 273 -0.53 21.75 -10.61
C GLN A 273 -1.84 21.87 -9.79
N VAL A 274 -1.73 22.45 -8.59
CA VAL A 274 -2.75 23.36 -8.12
C VAL A 274 -3.04 24.24 -9.34
N ALA A 275 -4.28 24.24 -9.84
CA ALA A 275 -4.65 25.12 -10.93
C ALA A 275 -4.08 26.51 -10.60
N PRO A 276 -3.45 27.23 -11.58
CA PRO A 276 -2.96 28.57 -11.33
C PRO A 276 -4.16 29.42 -10.89
N GLY A 277 -4.30 29.67 -9.62
CA GLY A 277 -5.46 30.32 -9.00
C GLY A 277 -5.82 29.81 -7.61
N ALA A 278 -5.33 28.63 -7.18
CA ALA A 278 -5.59 28.11 -5.82
C ALA A 278 -4.51 28.50 -4.78
N ALA A 279 -3.48 29.22 -5.20
CA ALA A 279 -2.50 29.83 -4.30
C ALA A 279 -3.02 31.18 -3.78
N GLY A 280 -4.23 31.20 -3.21
CA GLY A 280 -4.84 32.45 -2.77
C GLY A 280 -6.26 32.28 -2.22
N VAL A 281 -6.66 31.06 -1.87
CA VAL A 281 -7.82 30.93 -1.00
C VAL A 281 -7.35 31.26 0.40
N GLU A 282 -7.51 32.53 0.76
CA GLU A 282 -7.47 33.00 2.13
C GLU A 282 -8.25 32.01 2.99
N ALA A 283 -7.71 31.70 4.15
CA ALA A 283 -8.38 30.96 5.20
C ALA A 283 -9.75 31.61 5.48
N SER A 284 -10.74 31.23 4.70
CA SER A 284 -12.13 31.67 4.89
C SER A 284 -12.77 30.79 5.95
N GLY A 285 -12.49 31.15 7.19
CA GLY A 285 -13.11 30.57 8.35
C GLY A 285 -12.44 31.09 9.61
N GLY A 286 -12.75 32.34 9.98
CA GLY A 286 -12.41 32.88 11.31
C GLY A 286 -13.16 32.16 12.45
N GLY A 287 -13.31 30.86 12.37
CA GLY A 287 -13.87 30.04 13.44
C GLY A 287 -12.85 29.89 14.58
N VAL A 288 -13.31 30.09 15.79
CA VAL A 288 -12.49 29.87 16.99
C VAL A 288 -12.30 28.37 17.19
N VAL A 289 -11.06 27.94 17.31
CA VAL A 289 -10.72 26.56 17.69
C VAL A 289 -11.03 26.39 19.19
N GLN A 290 -11.89 25.44 19.53
CA GLN A 290 -12.19 25.10 20.91
C GLN A 290 -11.17 24.08 21.41
N SER A 291 -10.38 24.44 22.40
CA SER A 291 -9.48 23.52 23.10
C SER A 291 -10.23 22.80 24.22
N ALA A 292 -9.98 21.50 24.37
CA ALA A 292 -10.45 20.69 25.48
C ALA A 292 -9.27 20.24 26.35
N THR A 293 -9.52 20.11 27.65
CA THR A 293 -8.59 19.47 28.58
C THR A 293 -8.77 17.96 28.57
N VAL A 294 -7.85 17.25 29.19
CA VAL A 294 -7.94 15.78 29.37
C VAL A 294 -9.22 15.42 30.17
N ASP A 295 -9.52 16.18 31.19
CA ASP A 295 -10.68 15.94 32.06
C ASP A 295 -12.01 16.20 31.34
N ASP A 296 -12.05 17.23 30.47
CA ASP A 296 -13.21 17.47 29.62
C ASP A 296 -13.48 16.27 28.71
N VAL A 297 -12.41 15.74 28.09
CA VAL A 297 -12.52 14.57 27.17
C VAL A 297 -12.92 13.32 27.96
N ALA A 298 -12.31 13.07 29.12
CA ALA A 298 -12.64 11.93 29.97
C ALA A 298 -14.12 11.98 30.41
N THR A 299 -14.58 13.14 30.82
CA THR A 299 -15.99 13.37 31.20
C THR A 299 -16.93 13.13 30.00
N MET A 300 -16.62 13.71 28.84
CA MET A 300 -17.43 13.49 27.63
C MET A 300 -17.55 12.01 27.26
N LEU A 301 -16.45 11.26 27.37
CA LEU A 301 -16.42 9.82 27.05
C LEU A 301 -17.17 8.99 28.09
N ALA A 302 -16.99 9.29 29.40
CA ALA A 302 -17.61 8.56 30.51
C ALA A 302 -19.14 8.63 30.49
N TYR A 303 -19.71 9.78 30.11
CA TYR A 303 -21.17 10.00 30.07
C TYR A 303 -21.79 9.74 28.70
N SER A 304 -21.03 9.24 27.74
CA SER A 304 -21.54 8.85 26.42
C SER A 304 -22.13 7.43 26.43
N ARG A 305 -23.09 7.16 25.56
CA ARG A 305 -23.62 5.82 25.33
C ARG A 305 -22.92 5.15 24.15
N SER A 306 -22.47 5.96 23.19
CA SER A 306 -21.83 5.49 21.96
C SER A 306 -20.63 6.36 21.59
N VAL A 307 -19.51 5.72 21.38
CA VAL A 307 -18.25 6.35 20.94
C VAL A 307 -17.79 5.70 19.63
N VAL A 308 -17.41 6.53 18.68
CA VAL A 308 -16.70 6.05 17.47
C VAL A 308 -15.28 6.59 17.49
N ILE A 309 -14.30 5.71 17.45
CA ILE A 309 -12.88 6.06 17.34
C ILE A 309 -12.49 6.03 15.86
N VAL A 310 -11.90 7.13 15.40
CA VAL A 310 -11.42 7.28 14.02
C VAL A 310 -9.90 7.34 14.03
N PRO A 311 -9.22 6.21 13.75
CA PRO A 311 -7.78 6.14 13.75
C PRO A 311 -7.20 6.70 12.44
N GLY A 312 -6.09 7.43 12.54
CA GLY A 312 -5.35 7.92 11.41
C GLY A 312 -3.85 7.66 11.53
N TYR A 313 -3.08 8.21 10.60
CA TYR A 313 -1.63 8.01 10.57
C TYR A 313 -0.91 8.50 11.83
N GLY A 314 -1.41 9.56 12.46
CA GLY A 314 -0.85 10.08 13.70
C GLY A 314 -0.88 9.08 14.86
N LEU A 315 -1.91 8.23 14.94
CA LEU A 315 -1.98 7.12 15.89
C LEU A 315 -0.86 6.11 15.66
N ALA A 316 -0.60 5.75 14.38
CA ALA A 316 0.46 4.84 14.01
C ALA A 316 1.85 5.41 14.36
N VAL A 317 2.09 6.69 14.10
CA VAL A 317 3.35 7.37 14.41
C VAL A 317 3.61 7.42 15.91
N ALA A 318 2.59 7.74 16.69
CA ALA A 318 2.68 7.76 18.14
C ALA A 318 2.72 6.35 18.77
N ARG A 319 2.43 5.30 18.00
CA ARG A 319 2.30 3.91 18.48
C ARG A 319 1.32 3.76 19.64
N ALA A 320 0.20 4.44 19.51
CA ALA A 320 -0.80 4.54 20.57
C ALA A 320 -1.93 3.50 20.44
N GLN A 321 -1.69 2.40 19.67
CA GLN A 321 -2.71 1.36 19.47
C GLN A 321 -3.07 0.59 20.73
N GLN A 322 -2.11 0.40 21.64
CA GLN A 322 -2.35 -0.26 22.90
C GLN A 322 -3.19 0.61 23.86
N GLU A 323 -2.89 1.90 23.89
CA GLU A 323 -3.63 2.89 24.68
C GLU A 323 -5.07 3.02 24.16
N VAL A 324 -5.26 2.96 22.83
CA VAL A 324 -6.62 2.94 22.23
C VAL A 324 -7.38 1.69 22.64
N ARG A 325 -6.74 0.52 22.68
CA ARG A 325 -7.36 -0.69 23.19
C ARG A 325 -7.77 -0.56 24.65
N GLN A 326 -6.85 -0.11 25.53
CA GLN A 326 -7.14 0.09 26.95
C GLN A 326 -8.31 1.08 27.17
N LEU A 327 -8.33 2.18 26.41
CA LEU A 327 -9.44 3.12 26.42
C LEU A 327 -10.76 2.42 26.04
N THR A 328 -10.74 1.60 25.00
CA THR A 328 -11.91 0.87 24.53
C THR A 328 -12.43 -0.11 25.58
N GLU A 329 -11.53 -0.85 26.23
CA GLU A 329 -11.88 -1.79 27.31
C GLU A 329 -12.53 -1.06 28.48
N LYS A 330 -11.93 0.03 28.98
CA LYS A 330 -12.49 0.84 30.07
C LYS A 330 -13.85 1.44 29.76
N LEU A 331 -14.04 1.95 28.54
CA LEU A 331 -15.33 2.46 28.10
C LEU A 331 -16.38 1.35 28.01
N SER A 332 -16.01 0.19 27.53
CA SER A 332 -16.91 -0.97 27.43
C SER A 332 -17.33 -1.49 28.82
N GLU A 333 -16.40 -1.52 29.78
CA GLU A 333 -16.70 -1.87 31.19
C GLU A 333 -17.73 -0.92 31.83
N ARG A 334 -17.77 0.33 31.38
CA ARG A 334 -18.77 1.34 31.79
C ARG A 334 -20.08 1.27 31.01
N GLY A 335 -20.22 0.29 30.09
CA GLY A 335 -21.42 0.12 29.27
C GLY A 335 -21.47 1.04 28.04
N VAL A 336 -20.38 1.70 27.67
CA VAL A 336 -20.28 2.53 26.46
C VAL A 336 -20.04 1.62 25.26
N THR A 337 -20.85 1.77 24.23
CA THR A 337 -20.62 1.05 22.97
C THR A 337 -19.52 1.72 22.16
N VAL A 338 -18.37 1.07 22.00
CA VAL A 338 -17.23 1.59 21.23
C VAL A 338 -17.15 0.90 19.87
N ARG A 339 -16.97 1.69 18.81
CA ARG A 339 -16.75 1.23 17.44
C ARG A 339 -15.58 1.98 16.81
N PHE A 340 -14.94 1.37 15.82
CA PHE A 340 -13.87 2.00 15.06
C PHE A 340 -14.35 2.30 13.65
N GLY A 341 -14.26 3.56 13.23
CA GLY A 341 -14.54 3.99 11.86
C GLY A 341 -13.24 4.06 11.05
N ILE A 342 -13.05 3.12 10.12
CA ILE A 342 -11.79 2.99 9.38
C ILE A 342 -11.99 3.47 7.95
N HIS A 343 -11.16 4.44 7.55
CA HIS A 343 -11.12 4.88 6.17
C HIS A 343 -10.16 3.99 5.35
N PRO A 344 -10.51 3.56 4.12
CA PRO A 344 -9.69 2.65 3.31
C PRO A 344 -8.26 3.12 3.05
N VAL A 345 -8.05 4.44 2.99
CA VAL A 345 -6.74 5.05 2.73
C VAL A 345 -6.12 5.69 3.97
N ALA A 346 -6.68 5.48 5.16
CA ALA A 346 -6.06 5.95 6.40
C ALA A 346 -4.72 5.24 6.64
N GLY A 347 -3.65 6.01 6.79
CA GLY A 347 -2.31 5.47 6.97
C GLY A 347 -1.41 5.61 5.74
N ARG A 348 -0.50 4.66 5.55
CA ARG A 348 0.49 4.63 4.44
C ARG A 348 0.40 3.38 3.56
N MET A 349 -0.54 2.48 3.81
CA MET A 349 -0.82 1.30 2.98
C MET A 349 -2.29 0.91 3.14
N PRO A 350 -2.86 0.12 2.20
CA PRO A 350 -4.20 -0.45 2.35
C PRO A 350 -4.32 -1.24 3.65
N GLY A 351 -5.42 -0.99 4.40
CA GLY A 351 -5.66 -1.71 5.65
C GLY A 351 -4.69 -1.40 6.78
N HIS A 352 -3.90 -0.31 6.70
CA HIS A 352 -2.91 0.02 7.72
C HIS A 352 -3.53 0.10 9.12
N MET A 353 -4.68 0.75 9.27
CA MET A 353 -5.35 0.86 10.57
C MET A 353 -5.91 -0.47 11.05
N ASN A 354 -6.42 -1.32 10.15
CA ASN A 354 -6.90 -2.65 10.50
C ASN A 354 -5.77 -3.53 11.07
N VAL A 355 -4.61 -3.50 10.42
CA VAL A 355 -3.42 -4.26 10.89
C VAL A 355 -2.95 -3.73 12.25
N LEU A 356 -2.92 -2.41 12.43
CA LEU A 356 -2.47 -1.79 13.67
C LEU A 356 -3.38 -2.12 14.85
N LEU A 357 -4.70 -2.06 14.64
CA LEU A 357 -5.69 -2.40 15.65
C LEU A 357 -5.74 -3.91 15.93
N ALA A 358 -5.50 -4.74 14.91
CA ALA A 358 -5.36 -6.18 15.08
C ALA A 358 -4.11 -6.55 15.89
N GLU A 359 -2.99 -5.84 15.73
CA GLU A 359 -1.79 -6.00 16.57
C GLU A 359 -2.09 -5.70 18.05
N ALA A 360 -2.94 -4.70 18.30
CA ALA A 360 -3.40 -4.37 19.62
C ALA A 360 -4.51 -5.31 20.13
N GLU A 361 -4.88 -6.34 19.37
CA GLU A 361 -5.94 -7.30 19.69
C GLU A 361 -7.33 -6.66 19.88
N VAL A 362 -7.62 -5.56 19.18
CA VAL A 362 -8.97 -4.99 19.13
C VAL A 362 -9.90 -5.98 18.44
N PRO A 363 -11.07 -6.30 19.01
CA PRO A 363 -12.03 -7.22 18.41
C PRO A 363 -12.47 -6.78 17.02
N TYR A 364 -12.48 -7.73 16.06
CA TYR A 364 -12.80 -7.43 14.65
C TYR A 364 -14.25 -6.98 14.42
N ASP A 365 -15.17 -7.37 15.27
CA ASP A 365 -16.58 -6.96 15.26
C ASP A 365 -16.79 -5.49 15.63
N GLN A 366 -15.77 -4.85 16.23
CA GLN A 366 -15.74 -3.41 16.51
C GLN A 366 -15.16 -2.59 15.35
N LEU A 367 -14.55 -3.23 14.34
CA LEU A 367 -13.92 -2.56 13.20
C LEU A 367 -14.90 -2.42 12.04
N TYR A 368 -15.31 -1.19 11.75
CA TYR A 368 -16.26 -0.86 10.69
C TYR A 368 -15.58 -0.13 9.55
N GLU A 369 -15.87 -0.56 8.33
CA GLU A 369 -15.49 0.18 7.13
C GLU A 369 -16.31 1.47 6.98
N MET A 370 -15.79 2.42 6.22
CA MET A 370 -16.37 3.76 6.04
C MET A 370 -17.86 3.70 5.67
N ASP A 371 -18.24 2.87 4.71
CA ASP A 371 -19.62 2.78 4.23
C ASP A 371 -20.59 2.24 5.28
N ALA A 372 -20.10 1.39 6.18
CA ALA A 372 -20.89 0.81 7.27
C ALA A 372 -21.00 1.75 8.47
N ILE A 373 -19.97 2.58 8.75
CA ILE A 373 -19.95 3.48 9.91
C ILE A 373 -20.58 4.85 9.61
N ASN A 374 -20.46 5.36 8.37
CA ASN A 374 -20.96 6.68 8.01
C ASN A 374 -22.45 6.91 8.37
N PRO A 375 -23.39 5.96 8.16
CA PRO A 375 -24.78 6.12 8.56
C PRO A 375 -25.00 6.18 10.07
N GLN A 376 -24.00 5.81 10.88
CA GLN A 376 -24.11 5.75 12.35
C GLN A 376 -23.67 7.04 13.04
N PHE A 377 -22.88 7.91 12.36
CA PHE A 377 -22.40 9.15 12.99
C PHE A 377 -23.50 10.06 13.54
N PRO A 378 -24.66 10.27 12.88
CA PRO A 378 -25.72 11.12 13.43
C PRO A 378 -26.27 10.64 14.78
N GLN A 379 -26.13 9.35 15.09
CA GLN A 379 -26.60 8.76 16.36
C GLN A 379 -25.46 8.63 17.38
N THR A 380 -24.21 8.89 16.98
CA THR A 380 -23.02 8.79 17.83
C THR A 380 -22.92 9.99 18.76
N ASP A 381 -22.73 9.72 20.06
CA ASP A 381 -22.61 10.78 21.06
C ASP A 381 -21.27 11.49 20.95
N VAL A 382 -20.17 10.75 20.89
CA VAL A 382 -18.81 11.30 20.77
C VAL A 382 -18.01 10.56 19.70
N VAL A 383 -17.38 11.32 18.82
CA VAL A 383 -16.36 10.80 17.91
C VAL A 383 -14.99 11.25 18.39
N LEU A 384 -14.08 10.29 18.57
CA LEU A 384 -12.69 10.56 18.92
C LEU A 384 -11.79 10.33 17.69
N VAL A 385 -11.34 11.41 17.06
CA VAL A 385 -10.44 11.37 15.90
C VAL A 385 -8.99 11.38 16.41
N ILE A 386 -8.23 10.34 16.11
CA ILE A 386 -6.85 10.19 16.60
C ILE A 386 -5.88 10.22 15.43
N GLY A 387 -5.27 11.38 15.20
CA GLY A 387 -4.25 11.54 14.18
C GLY A 387 -4.72 11.36 12.73
N ALA A 388 -6.02 11.51 12.46
CA ALA A 388 -6.60 11.62 11.12
C ALA A 388 -6.79 13.10 10.76
N ASN A 389 -6.75 13.43 9.46
CA ASN A 389 -6.96 14.78 8.94
C ASN A 389 -7.79 14.74 7.64
N ASP A 390 -7.16 14.50 6.50
CA ASP A 390 -7.82 14.60 5.17
C ASP A 390 -9.04 13.68 5.04
N VAL A 391 -9.00 12.49 5.63
CA VAL A 391 -10.09 11.50 5.61
C VAL A 391 -11.32 11.89 6.45
N THR A 392 -11.23 12.97 7.22
CA THR A 392 -12.33 13.55 8.01
C THR A 392 -12.64 14.99 7.63
N ASN A 393 -12.10 15.47 6.51
CA ASN A 393 -12.17 16.87 6.12
C ASN A 393 -13.46 17.17 5.33
N PRO A 394 -14.42 17.96 5.88
CA PRO A 394 -15.66 18.30 5.20
C PRO A 394 -15.48 19.09 3.89
N ALA A 395 -14.31 19.71 3.66
CA ALA A 395 -14.01 20.38 2.40
C ALA A 395 -14.10 19.42 1.19
N ALA A 396 -13.91 18.11 1.42
CA ALA A 396 -14.11 17.09 0.39
C ALA A 396 -15.55 17.03 -0.16
N ARG A 397 -16.55 17.42 0.63
CA ARG A 397 -17.96 17.48 0.21
C ARG A 397 -18.40 18.87 -0.21
N ASN A 398 -17.93 19.90 0.50
CA ASN A 398 -18.55 21.22 0.52
C ASN A 398 -17.78 22.26 -0.29
N GLN A 399 -16.54 21.99 -0.70
CA GLN A 399 -15.67 22.98 -1.37
C GLN A 399 -15.18 22.44 -2.72
N PRO A 400 -15.83 22.81 -3.85
CA PRO A 400 -15.44 22.38 -5.19
C PRO A 400 -14.00 22.77 -5.60
N SER A 401 -13.45 23.83 -5.02
CA SER A 401 -12.06 24.27 -5.22
C SER A 401 -11.03 23.48 -4.41
N SER A 402 -11.47 22.65 -3.47
CA SER A 402 -10.58 21.87 -2.63
C SER A 402 -9.90 20.75 -3.43
N PRO A 403 -8.59 20.49 -3.23
CA PRO A 403 -7.91 19.32 -3.78
C PRO A 403 -8.52 17.98 -3.34
N LEU A 404 -9.28 17.99 -2.23
CA LEU A 404 -9.98 16.81 -1.71
C LEU A 404 -11.39 16.63 -2.31
N TYR A 405 -11.90 17.59 -3.08
CA TYR A 405 -13.29 17.57 -3.54
C TYR A 405 -13.66 16.24 -4.23
N GLY A 406 -14.79 15.68 -3.81
CA GLY A 406 -15.29 14.40 -4.29
C GLY A 406 -14.64 13.16 -3.64
N MET A 407 -13.63 13.34 -2.78
CA MET A 407 -13.07 12.23 -2.00
C MET A 407 -14.11 11.76 -0.97
N PRO A 408 -14.44 10.47 -0.91
CA PRO A 408 -15.23 9.91 0.18
C PRO A 408 -14.51 10.16 1.52
N ILE A 409 -15.24 10.54 2.54
CA ILE A 409 -14.70 10.81 3.88
C ILE A 409 -15.54 10.13 4.97
N LEU A 410 -14.98 10.02 6.15
CA LEU A 410 -15.73 9.71 7.36
C LEU A 410 -16.49 10.95 7.81
N ASN A 411 -17.83 10.86 7.87
CA ASN A 411 -18.73 11.99 8.15
C ASN A 411 -18.79 12.32 9.66
N VAL A 412 -17.64 12.48 10.28
CA VAL A 412 -17.52 12.69 11.75
C VAL A 412 -18.21 13.97 12.23
N ASP A 413 -18.31 14.98 11.36
CA ASP A 413 -19.00 16.25 11.62
C ASP A 413 -20.51 16.10 11.84
N GLN A 414 -21.09 14.96 11.49
CA GLN A 414 -22.49 14.66 11.72
C GLN A 414 -22.78 14.16 13.15
N ALA A 415 -21.75 13.75 13.88
CA ALA A 415 -21.90 13.31 15.26
C ALA A 415 -22.35 14.47 16.20
N LYS A 416 -22.81 14.12 17.42
CA LYS A 416 -23.22 15.13 18.40
C LYS A 416 -22.04 15.93 18.91
N ARG A 417 -20.90 15.28 19.19
CA ARG A 417 -19.64 15.89 19.60
C ARG A 417 -18.46 15.22 18.87
N VAL A 418 -17.44 16.00 18.58
CA VAL A 418 -16.19 15.52 17.98
C VAL A 418 -15.02 15.96 18.84
N VAL A 419 -14.17 15.05 19.21
CA VAL A 419 -12.89 15.32 19.86
C VAL A 419 -11.78 14.96 18.88
N VAL A 420 -10.90 15.90 18.57
CA VAL A 420 -9.77 15.67 17.68
C VAL A 420 -8.48 15.73 18.47
N LEU A 421 -7.79 14.60 18.53
CA LEU A 421 -6.49 14.45 19.18
C LEU A 421 -5.38 14.65 18.15
N LYS A 422 -4.62 15.73 18.29
CA LYS A 422 -3.59 16.13 17.31
C LYS A 422 -2.50 16.95 18.00
N ARG A 423 -1.24 16.85 17.52
CA ARG A 423 -0.11 17.59 18.09
C ARG A 423 -0.18 19.11 17.85
N GLY A 424 -0.85 19.55 16.81
CA GLY A 424 -0.96 20.95 16.42
C GLY A 424 -1.81 21.14 15.19
N MET A 425 -1.93 22.37 14.69
CA MET A 425 -2.82 22.74 13.57
C MET A 425 -2.23 22.50 12.17
N SER A 426 -1.07 21.84 12.06
CA SER A 426 -0.45 21.59 10.76
C SER A 426 -1.41 20.86 9.80
N PRO A 427 -1.48 21.23 8.51
CA PRO A 427 -2.32 20.56 7.51
C PRO A 427 -1.94 19.10 7.32
N GLY A 428 -2.84 18.32 6.71
CA GLY A 428 -2.61 16.95 6.32
C GLY A 428 -1.77 16.81 5.05
N PHE A 429 -1.82 15.65 4.43
CA PHE A 429 -1.09 15.39 3.17
C PHE A 429 -1.61 16.24 2.00
N ALA A 430 -2.88 16.61 2.00
CA ALA A 430 -3.46 17.47 1.00
C ALA A 430 -2.96 18.93 1.09
N GLY A 431 -2.30 19.31 2.19
CA GLY A 431 -1.75 20.64 2.40
C GLY A 431 -2.79 21.73 2.60
N ILE A 432 -4.02 21.38 2.95
CA ILE A 432 -5.13 22.29 3.18
C ILE A 432 -5.62 22.25 4.62
N ASP A 433 -6.26 23.33 5.06
CA ASP A 433 -6.90 23.40 6.36
C ASP A 433 -8.14 22.50 6.43
N ASN A 434 -8.47 22.07 7.65
CA ASN A 434 -9.62 21.23 7.88
C ASN A 434 -10.72 22.02 8.64
N PRO A 435 -11.83 22.38 7.96
CA PRO A 435 -12.95 23.11 8.58
C PRO A 435 -13.58 22.36 9.76
N LEU A 436 -13.35 21.07 9.92
CA LEU A 436 -13.79 20.31 11.09
C LEU A 436 -13.26 20.90 12.39
N TYR A 437 -12.04 21.44 12.40
CA TYR A 437 -11.38 21.93 13.62
C TYR A 437 -11.97 23.22 14.19
N THR A 438 -12.67 23.98 13.35
CA THR A 438 -13.39 25.20 13.73
C THR A 438 -14.90 24.99 13.87
N ASN A 439 -15.37 23.75 13.71
CA ASN A 439 -16.79 23.42 13.90
C ASN A 439 -17.19 23.57 15.37
N PRO A 440 -18.33 24.21 15.69
CA PRO A 440 -18.79 24.38 17.09
C PRO A 440 -18.97 23.07 17.88
N LYS A 441 -19.14 21.94 17.19
CA LYS A 441 -19.24 20.61 17.82
C LYS A 441 -17.88 19.97 18.10
N THR A 442 -16.79 20.57 17.62
CA THR A 442 -15.45 19.98 17.68
C THR A 442 -14.61 20.64 18.77
N SER A 443 -14.00 19.80 19.58
CA SER A 443 -13.02 20.18 20.58
C SER A 443 -11.66 19.57 20.25
N MET A 444 -10.59 20.36 20.37
CA MET A 444 -9.22 19.93 20.06
C MET A 444 -8.49 19.56 21.35
N LEU A 445 -8.03 18.32 21.47
CA LEU A 445 -7.09 17.90 22.49
C LEU A 445 -5.68 17.90 21.89
N PHE A 446 -4.89 18.93 22.22
CA PHE A 446 -3.53 19.05 21.70
C PHE A 446 -2.54 18.22 22.49
N GLY A 447 -1.76 17.41 21.82
CA GLY A 447 -0.72 16.61 22.44
C GLY A 447 -0.23 15.45 21.58
N ASP A 448 0.75 14.72 22.11
CA ASP A 448 1.13 13.42 21.56
C ASP A 448 0.01 12.42 21.81
N ALA A 449 -0.33 11.61 20.81
CA ALA A 449 -1.50 10.72 20.90
C ALA A 449 -1.37 9.69 22.03
N LYS A 450 -0.17 9.13 22.20
CA LYS A 450 0.08 8.16 23.27
C LYS A 450 -0.06 8.78 24.66
N ALA A 451 0.68 9.86 24.91
CA ALA A 451 0.66 10.53 26.20
C ALA A 451 -0.74 11.08 26.55
N SER A 452 -1.44 11.66 25.56
CA SER A 452 -2.79 12.20 25.79
C SER A 452 -3.81 11.11 26.11
N LEU A 453 -3.74 9.96 25.42
CA LEU A 453 -4.60 8.80 25.70
C LEU A 453 -4.32 8.21 27.08
N ASP A 454 -3.05 8.07 27.47
CA ASP A 454 -2.68 7.63 28.82
C ASP A 454 -3.28 8.53 29.92
N HIS A 455 -3.26 9.86 29.69
CA HIS A 455 -3.86 10.80 30.63
C HIS A 455 -5.39 10.68 30.64
N VAL A 456 -6.05 10.58 29.48
CA VAL A 456 -7.52 10.37 29.41
C VAL A 456 -7.93 9.06 30.08
N ILE A 457 -7.17 7.99 29.91
CA ILE A 457 -7.43 6.69 30.56
C ILE A 457 -7.37 6.80 32.09
N ARG A 458 -6.39 7.55 32.62
CA ARG A 458 -6.29 7.80 34.08
C ARG A 458 -7.42 8.70 34.59
N ALA A 459 -7.72 9.78 33.87
CA ALA A 459 -8.80 10.68 34.22
C ALA A 459 -10.17 9.99 34.19
N LEU A 460 -10.37 8.97 33.36
CA LEU A 460 -11.56 8.13 33.39
C LEU A 460 -11.73 7.36 34.72
N ASP A 461 -10.65 7.04 35.42
CA ASP A 461 -10.75 6.37 36.74
C ASP A 461 -11.23 7.31 37.84
N GLU A 462 -11.14 8.62 37.62
CA GLU A 462 -11.52 9.66 38.58
C GLU A 462 -12.95 10.19 38.36
N VAL A 463 -13.56 9.88 37.20
CA VAL A 463 -14.94 10.23 36.82
C VAL A 463 -15.88 9.04 37.03
#